data_354987bd0790d04fa7bf339b3f51b888
#
_entry.id   354987bd0790d04fa7bf339b3f51b888
#
_cell.length_a   1.000
_cell.length_b   1.000
_cell.length_c   1.000
_cell.angle_alpha   90.00
_cell.angle_beta   90.00
_cell.angle_gamma   90.00
#
_symmetry.space_group_name_H-M   'P 1'
#
loop_
_entity.id
_entity.type
_entity.pdbx_description
1 polymer ?
#
loop_
_entity_poly.entity_id
_entity_poly.type
_entity_poly.pdbx_seq_one_letter_code
_entity_poly.pdbx_strand_id
1 'polypeptide(L)'
;YPADHYDGVFIPNWAMWFVLELGEYAERTSDRELVARARERVYALLSYFRRFENEFGLLEKLESWVFLEWSKSNDLVQDVSFPSNMLYAKMKLVMSELYGDAALAEEAQRMQAVIRDLSYTADGFFCDNAYRRDGRLVLSGEYTESCQYYAFHTGTATPALYPELWQRLVHDFGRDRRETKKWENVHYANAFIGNYLRM
;
A
#
# COMPACT_ATOMS: atom_id res chain seq x y z
N TYR A 1 18.49 -8.02 -0.24
CA TYR A 1 17.39 -7.66 0.62
C TYR A 1 16.65 -8.93 1.08
N PRO A 2 16.07 -8.97 2.30
CA PRO A 2 15.43 -10.19 2.84
C PRO A 2 14.29 -10.78 2.01
N ALA A 3 13.84 -10.07 0.99
CA ALA A 3 12.79 -10.49 0.08
C ALA A 3 13.24 -11.44 -1.04
N ASP A 4 14.56 -11.59 -1.24
CA ASP A 4 15.07 -12.44 -2.30
C ASP A 4 15.20 -13.87 -1.82
N HIS A 5 14.50 -14.78 -2.46
CA HIS A 5 14.69 -16.21 -2.30
C HIS A 5 15.81 -16.71 -3.22
N TYR A 6 16.47 -17.78 -2.80
CA TYR A 6 17.53 -18.43 -3.58
C TYR A 6 17.05 -18.98 -4.93
N ASP A 7 15.74 -19.14 -5.10
CA ASP A 7 15.08 -19.60 -6.33
C ASP A 7 14.64 -18.44 -7.25
N GLY A 8 15.00 -17.20 -6.91
CA GLY A 8 14.66 -16.00 -7.67
C GLY A 8 13.27 -15.41 -7.38
N VAL A 9 12.49 -16.01 -6.47
CA VAL A 9 11.22 -15.43 -6.02
C VAL A 9 11.51 -14.25 -5.10
N PHE A 10 10.90 -13.10 -5.39
CA PHE A 10 10.98 -11.92 -4.53
C PHE A 10 9.60 -11.41 -4.12
N ILE A 11 9.55 -10.56 -3.12
CA ILE A 11 8.34 -9.96 -2.60
C ILE A 11 8.30 -8.48 -3.00
N PRO A 12 7.50 -8.10 -4.03
CA PRO A 12 7.51 -6.74 -4.56
C PRO A 12 7.12 -5.68 -3.51
N ASN A 13 6.17 -5.99 -2.64
CA ASN A 13 5.76 -5.09 -1.55
C ASN A 13 6.92 -4.79 -0.58
N TRP A 14 7.77 -5.78 -0.30
CA TRP A 14 8.92 -5.58 0.58
C TRP A 14 10.01 -4.74 -0.07
N ALA A 15 10.12 -4.81 -1.40
CA ALA A 15 11.00 -3.90 -2.13
C ALA A 15 10.51 -2.45 -2.06
N MET A 16 9.20 -2.21 -2.03
CA MET A 16 8.64 -0.88 -1.76
C MET A 16 8.92 -0.44 -0.32
N TRP A 17 8.73 -1.33 0.67
CA TRP A 17 9.05 -1.07 2.07
C TRP A 17 10.52 -0.69 2.28
N PHE A 18 11.45 -1.29 1.55
CA PHE A 18 12.86 -0.89 1.59
C PHE A 18 13.06 0.61 1.32
N VAL A 19 12.31 1.19 0.40
CA VAL A 19 12.41 2.63 0.10
C VAL A 19 11.84 3.47 1.25
N LEU A 20 10.77 3.02 1.89
CA LEU A 20 10.21 3.70 3.07
C LEU A 20 11.21 3.64 4.23
N GLU A 21 11.81 2.47 4.49
CA GLU A 21 12.86 2.29 5.49
C GLU A 21 14.09 3.17 5.23
N LEU A 22 14.47 3.34 3.95
CA LEU A 22 15.54 4.26 3.57
C LEU A 22 15.19 5.72 3.91
N GLY A 23 13.93 6.11 3.72
CA GLY A 23 13.43 7.43 4.13
C GLY A 23 13.52 7.63 5.64
N GLU A 24 12.99 6.68 6.43
CA GLU A 24 13.10 6.73 7.89
C GLU A 24 14.55 6.72 8.39
N TYR A 25 15.41 5.94 7.76
CA TYR A 25 16.83 5.93 8.08
C TYR A 25 17.46 7.31 7.85
N ALA A 26 17.16 7.93 6.70
CA ALA A 26 17.68 9.26 6.38
C ALA A 26 17.24 10.34 7.38
N GLU A 27 15.98 10.30 7.82
CA GLU A 27 15.45 11.20 8.85
C GLU A 27 16.16 11.04 10.19
N ARG A 28 16.41 9.80 10.60
CA ARG A 28 17.00 9.49 11.91
C ARG A 28 18.51 9.70 11.98
N THR A 29 19.23 9.48 10.88
CA THR A 29 20.69 9.48 10.86
C THR A 29 21.29 10.69 10.16
N SER A 30 20.54 11.34 9.28
CA SER A 30 21.02 12.37 8.35
C SER A 30 22.16 11.90 7.41
N ASP A 31 22.31 10.58 7.21
CA ASP A 31 23.32 9.99 6.34
C ASP A 31 22.97 10.17 4.86
N ARG A 32 23.40 11.30 4.33
CA ARG A 32 23.21 11.67 2.92
C ARG A 32 24.03 10.83 1.95
N GLU A 33 25.15 10.28 2.42
CA GLU A 33 26.02 9.46 1.58
C GLU A 33 25.36 8.13 1.22
N LEU A 34 24.80 7.42 2.21
CA LEU A 34 24.08 6.17 1.96
C LEU A 34 22.88 6.40 1.03
N VAL A 35 22.10 7.46 1.26
CA VAL A 35 20.96 7.83 0.43
C VAL A 35 21.38 8.07 -1.02
N ALA A 36 22.47 8.83 -1.24
CA ALA A 36 23.01 9.08 -2.58
C ALA A 36 23.47 7.79 -3.27
N ARG A 37 24.15 6.91 -2.56
CA ARG A 37 24.61 5.58 -3.08
C ARG A 37 23.44 4.66 -3.44
N ALA A 38 22.33 4.74 -2.72
CA ALA A 38 21.14 3.93 -2.97
C ALA A 38 20.33 4.41 -4.20
N ARG A 39 20.53 5.65 -4.66
CA ARG A 39 19.70 6.32 -5.67
C ARG A 39 19.50 5.48 -6.95
N GLU A 40 20.57 5.00 -7.55
CA GLU A 40 20.50 4.23 -8.80
C GLU A 40 19.63 2.97 -8.64
N ARG A 41 19.79 2.25 -7.54
CA ARG A 41 19.01 1.03 -7.25
C ARG A 41 17.54 1.33 -6.99
N VAL A 42 17.26 2.43 -6.28
CA VAL A 42 15.87 2.85 -6.01
C VAL A 42 15.16 3.26 -7.30
N TYR A 43 15.84 3.98 -8.22
CA TYR A 43 15.24 4.31 -9.53
C TYR A 43 15.13 3.09 -10.45
N ALA A 44 16.04 2.13 -10.37
CA ALA A 44 15.90 0.85 -11.08
C ALA A 44 14.66 0.08 -10.58
N LEU A 45 14.42 0.09 -9.27
CA LEU A 45 13.22 -0.49 -8.68
C LEU A 45 11.94 0.22 -9.14
N LEU A 46 11.92 1.56 -9.18
CA LEU A 46 10.81 2.32 -9.75
C LEU A 46 10.55 1.93 -11.21
N SER A 47 11.62 1.81 -12.01
CA SER A 47 11.53 1.41 -13.42
C SER A 47 10.97 -0.02 -13.58
N TYR A 48 11.28 -0.91 -12.63
CA TYR A 48 10.68 -2.24 -12.58
C TYR A 48 9.18 -2.15 -12.38
N PHE A 49 8.70 -1.39 -11.38
CA PHE A 49 7.27 -1.26 -11.09
C PHE A 49 6.49 -0.58 -12.20
N ARG A 50 7.06 0.42 -12.88
CA ARG A 50 6.40 1.13 -13.99
C ARG A 50 5.95 0.21 -15.13
N ARG A 51 6.54 -0.97 -15.28
CA ARG A 51 6.11 -1.96 -16.29
C ARG A 51 4.74 -2.56 -16.01
N PHE A 52 4.27 -2.45 -14.78
CA PHE A 52 2.96 -2.96 -14.31
C PHE A 52 1.91 -1.87 -14.20
N GLU A 53 2.24 -0.60 -14.49
CA GLU A 53 1.27 0.49 -14.45
C GLU A 53 0.26 0.34 -15.60
N ASN A 54 -1.03 0.33 -15.25
CA ASN A 54 -2.13 0.32 -16.19
C ASN A 54 -2.53 1.74 -16.64
N GLU A 55 -3.63 1.87 -17.40
CA GLU A 55 -4.15 3.14 -17.91
C GLU A 55 -4.53 4.16 -16.82
N PHE A 56 -4.70 3.72 -15.58
CA PHE A 56 -4.98 4.56 -14.42
C PHE A 56 -3.72 4.93 -13.62
N GLY A 57 -2.55 4.45 -14.06
CA GLY A 57 -1.29 4.59 -13.33
C GLY A 57 -1.19 3.70 -12.10
N LEU A 58 -2.03 2.67 -12.00
CA LEU A 58 -2.03 1.69 -10.91
C LEU A 58 -1.28 0.44 -11.32
N LEU A 59 -0.55 -0.17 -10.37
CA LEU A 59 0.03 -1.48 -10.54
C LEU A 59 -1.08 -2.52 -10.73
N GLU A 60 -1.00 -3.26 -11.82
CA GLU A 60 -1.90 -4.36 -12.16
C GLU A 60 -1.09 -5.61 -12.48
N LYS A 61 -1.50 -6.77 -11.96
CA LYS A 61 -0.86 -8.06 -12.20
C LYS A 61 0.62 -8.11 -11.84
N LEU A 62 0.96 -7.59 -10.65
CA LEU A 62 2.31 -7.73 -10.13
C LEU A 62 2.74 -9.20 -10.14
N GLU A 63 3.96 -9.43 -10.60
CA GLU A 63 4.58 -10.74 -10.64
C GLU A 63 5.20 -11.12 -9.30
N SER A 64 5.54 -12.40 -9.15
CA SER A 64 6.19 -13.00 -8.00
C SER A 64 5.26 -13.09 -6.78
N TRP A 65 5.78 -13.11 -5.57
CA TRP A 65 4.97 -13.28 -4.37
C TRP A 65 4.49 -11.91 -3.84
N VAL A 66 3.34 -11.47 -4.32
CA VAL A 66 2.70 -10.26 -3.78
C VAL A 66 2.23 -10.54 -2.36
N PHE A 67 2.86 -9.92 -1.38
CA PHE A 67 2.62 -10.17 0.04
C PHE A 67 2.28 -8.88 0.77
N LEU A 68 1.10 -8.85 1.38
CA LEU A 68 0.62 -7.72 2.18
C LEU A 68 0.76 -8.02 3.68
N GLU A 69 0.20 -9.14 4.11
CA GLU A 69 0.14 -9.55 5.50
C GLU A 69 -0.32 -11.02 5.61
N TRP A 70 0.00 -11.69 6.72
CA TRP A 70 -0.49 -13.05 7.02
C TRP A 70 -1.97 -13.07 7.45
N SER A 71 -2.86 -12.61 6.58
CA SER A 71 -4.31 -12.57 6.79
C SER A 71 -5.05 -12.74 5.47
N LYS A 72 -6.37 -12.57 5.49
CA LYS A 72 -7.20 -12.62 4.27
C LYS A 72 -6.76 -11.62 3.19
N SER A 73 -6.13 -10.50 3.57
CA SER A 73 -5.64 -9.51 2.61
C SER A 73 -4.65 -10.10 1.61
N ASN A 74 -3.91 -11.15 1.99
CA ASN A 74 -2.98 -11.80 1.08
C ASN A 74 -3.65 -12.68 0.01
N ASP A 75 -4.91 -13.04 0.19
CA ASP A 75 -5.71 -13.72 -0.83
C ASP A 75 -6.35 -12.74 -1.83
N LEU A 76 -6.25 -11.42 -1.58
CA LEU A 76 -6.90 -10.35 -2.33
C LEU A 76 -5.89 -9.46 -3.08
N VAL A 77 -4.82 -10.09 -3.58
CA VAL A 77 -3.70 -9.37 -4.25
C VAL A 77 -3.75 -9.46 -5.78
N GLN A 78 -4.78 -10.11 -6.34
CA GLN A 78 -4.89 -10.34 -7.77
C GLN A 78 -5.26 -9.05 -8.52
N ASP A 79 -4.88 -9.01 -9.77
CA ASP A 79 -5.07 -7.91 -10.71
C ASP A 79 -4.64 -6.56 -10.09
N VAL A 80 -5.55 -5.70 -9.65
CA VAL A 80 -5.23 -4.42 -9.00
C VAL A 80 -5.42 -4.55 -7.48
N SER A 81 -4.32 -4.71 -6.74
CA SER A 81 -4.33 -4.67 -5.26
C SER A 81 -4.24 -3.21 -4.80
N PHE A 82 -5.27 -2.69 -4.16
CA PHE A 82 -5.25 -1.31 -3.68
C PHE A 82 -4.23 -1.08 -2.54
N PRO A 83 -4.06 -1.96 -1.54
CA PRO A 83 -2.99 -1.79 -0.55
C PRO A 83 -1.58 -1.75 -1.17
N SER A 84 -1.30 -2.58 -2.18
CA SER A 84 -0.02 -2.53 -2.91
C SER A 84 0.16 -1.20 -3.64
N ASN A 85 -0.90 -0.67 -4.22
CA ASN A 85 -0.89 0.62 -4.90
C ASN A 85 -0.76 1.81 -3.94
N MET A 86 -1.38 1.73 -2.76
CA MET A 86 -1.19 2.70 -1.66
C MET A 86 0.27 2.75 -1.23
N LEU A 87 0.90 1.58 -1.06
CA LEU A 87 2.32 1.48 -0.72
C LEU A 87 3.22 2.02 -1.84
N TYR A 88 2.88 1.74 -3.10
CA TYR A 88 3.60 2.27 -4.26
C TYR A 88 3.53 3.80 -4.37
N ALA A 89 2.36 4.38 -4.12
CA ALA A 89 2.20 5.83 -4.04
C ALA A 89 3.08 6.43 -2.92
N LYS A 90 3.10 5.80 -1.74
CA LYS A 90 3.97 6.24 -0.64
C LYS A 90 5.45 6.11 -0.98
N MET A 91 5.86 5.04 -1.66
CA MET A 91 7.23 4.87 -2.16
C MET A 91 7.64 6.05 -3.06
N LYS A 92 6.78 6.47 -4.01
CA LYS A 92 7.04 7.63 -4.88
C LYS A 92 7.17 8.93 -4.08
N LEU A 93 6.34 9.14 -3.04
CA LEU A 93 6.46 10.32 -2.16
C LEU A 93 7.81 10.34 -1.43
N VAL A 94 8.20 9.23 -0.83
CA VAL A 94 9.50 9.10 -0.15
C VAL A 94 10.67 9.33 -1.12
N MET A 95 10.60 8.79 -2.34
CA MET A 95 11.61 9.04 -3.36
C MET A 95 11.69 10.52 -3.75
N SER A 96 10.53 11.19 -3.87
CA SER A 96 10.47 12.63 -4.12
C SER A 96 11.19 13.43 -3.03
N GLU A 97 10.96 13.10 -1.77
CA GLU A 97 11.59 13.74 -0.61
C GLU A 97 13.10 13.46 -0.56
N LEU A 98 13.53 12.22 -0.75
CA LEU A 98 14.94 11.82 -0.70
C LEU A 98 15.78 12.44 -1.81
N TYR A 99 15.23 12.58 -3.00
CA TYR A 99 16.00 12.93 -4.21
C TYR A 99 15.59 14.26 -4.87
N GLY A 100 14.61 14.98 -4.29
CA GLY A 100 14.13 16.25 -4.82
C GLY A 100 13.37 16.14 -6.14
N ASP A 101 12.72 14.99 -6.40
CA ASP A 101 12.01 14.71 -7.65
C ASP A 101 10.51 15.06 -7.51
N ALA A 102 10.17 16.33 -7.77
CA ALA A 102 8.80 16.82 -7.62
C ALA A 102 7.79 16.09 -8.51
N ALA A 103 8.21 15.57 -9.67
CA ALA A 103 7.32 14.83 -10.56
C ALA A 103 6.77 13.55 -9.90
N LEU A 104 7.58 12.88 -9.07
CA LEU A 104 7.15 11.70 -8.32
C LEU A 104 6.10 12.04 -7.27
N ALA A 105 6.18 13.21 -6.63
CA ALA A 105 5.15 13.65 -5.70
C ALA A 105 3.81 13.87 -6.41
N GLU A 106 3.84 14.52 -7.57
CA GLU A 106 2.63 14.72 -8.38
C GLU A 106 2.04 13.39 -8.88
N GLU A 107 2.87 12.46 -9.34
CA GLU A 107 2.43 11.12 -9.72
C GLU A 107 1.75 10.41 -8.55
N ALA A 108 2.36 10.44 -7.37
CA ALA A 108 1.82 9.82 -6.17
C ALA A 108 0.47 10.41 -5.75
N GLN A 109 0.34 11.75 -5.78
CA GLN A 109 -0.91 12.43 -5.44
C GLN A 109 -2.04 12.09 -6.41
N ARG A 110 -1.75 12.04 -7.71
CA ARG A 110 -2.72 11.58 -8.73
C ARG A 110 -3.14 10.14 -8.47
N MET A 111 -2.19 9.27 -8.18
CA MET A 111 -2.41 7.87 -7.88
C MET A 111 -3.28 7.69 -6.63
N GLN A 112 -3.01 8.43 -5.55
CA GLN A 112 -3.84 8.42 -4.35
C GLN A 112 -5.28 8.90 -4.62
N ALA A 113 -5.47 9.91 -5.48
CA ALA A 113 -6.79 10.36 -5.89
C ALA A 113 -7.54 9.25 -6.64
N VAL A 114 -6.91 8.62 -7.62
CA VAL A 114 -7.47 7.49 -8.37
C VAL A 114 -7.84 6.33 -7.45
N ILE A 115 -6.98 5.98 -6.48
CA ILE A 115 -7.28 4.92 -5.50
C ILE A 115 -8.53 5.28 -4.70
N ARG A 116 -8.64 6.51 -4.20
CA ARG A 116 -9.83 6.96 -3.46
C ARG A 116 -11.11 6.85 -4.30
N ASP A 117 -11.04 7.32 -5.54
CA ASP A 117 -12.21 7.34 -6.42
C ASP A 117 -12.65 5.93 -6.84
N LEU A 118 -11.72 5.01 -7.04
CA LEU A 118 -12.03 3.65 -7.48
C LEU A 118 -12.38 2.71 -6.33
N SER A 119 -11.71 2.80 -5.18
CA SER A 119 -11.78 1.77 -4.15
C SER A 119 -12.64 2.11 -2.95
N TYR A 120 -12.89 3.39 -2.64
CA TYR A 120 -13.75 3.76 -1.52
C TYR A 120 -15.22 3.59 -1.89
N THR A 121 -15.92 2.75 -1.15
CA THR A 121 -17.28 2.33 -1.48
C THR A 121 -18.34 3.00 -0.59
N ALA A 122 -19.61 2.84 -0.96
CA ALA A 122 -20.75 3.31 -0.16
C ALA A 122 -20.84 2.63 1.22
N ASP A 123 -20.19 1.47 1.41
CA ASP A 123 -20.10 0.80 2.70
C ASP A 123 -19.20 1.56 3.70
N GLY A 124 -18.46 2.55 3.20
CA GLY A 124 -17.56 3.37 3.98
C GLY A 124 -16.22 2.70 4.28
N PHE A 125 -15.75 1.86 3.35
CA PHE A 125 -14.46 1.17 3.39
C PHE A 125 -13.78 1.20 2.02
N PHE A 126 -12.45 1.14 2.03
CA PHE A 126 -11.66 0.88 0.84
C PHE A 126 -11.72 -0.61 0.51
N CYS A 127 -12.12 -0.95 -0.71
CA CYS A 127 -12.06 -2.30 -1.23
C CYS A 127 -10.60 -2.75 -1.41
N ASP A 128 -10.32 -4.02 -1.16
CA ASP A 128 -8.94 -4.55 -1.23
C ASP A 128 -8.42 -4.66 -2.65
N ASN A 129 -9.25 -5.09 -3.60
CA ASN A 129 -8.80 -5.25 -4.97
C ASN A 129 -9.92 -5.09 -6.02
N ALA A 130 -9.51 -4.93 -7.26
CA ALA A 130 -10.37 -4.98 -8.42
C ALA A 130 -9.84 -5.98 -9.44
N TYR A 131 -10.75 -6.66 -10.13
CA TYR A 131 -10.46 -7.60 -11.19
C TYR A 131 -10.68 -6.98 -12.57
N ARG A 132 -9.87 -7.37 -13.55
CA ARG A 132 -10.08 -7.01 -14.95
C ARG A 132 -11.12 -7.94 -15.59
N ARG A 133 -12.31 -7.41 -15.92
CA ARG A 133 -13.39 -8.13 -16.62
C ARG A 133 -13.81 -7.34 -17.86
N ASP A 134 -13.77 -7.96 -19.01
CA ASP A 134 -14.14 -7.32 -20.30
C ASP A 134 -13.52 -5.93 -20.50
N GLY A 135 -12.23 -5.79 -20.15
CA GLY A 135 -11.48 -4.55 -20.26
C GLY A 135 -11.76 -3.51 -19.16
N ARG A 136 -12.67 -3.78 -18.23
CA ARG A 136 -13.05 -2.86 -17.13
C ARG A 136 -12.55 -3.37 -15.79
N LEU A 137 -12.22 -2.45 -14.88
CA LEU A 137 -11.96 -2.79 -13.48
C LEU A 137 -13.30 -2.93 -12.74
N VAL A 138 -13.47 -4.06 -12.08
CA VAL A 138 -14.64 -4.38 -11.25
C VAL A 138 -14.16 -4.69 -9.85
N LEU A 139 -14.66 -3.96 -8.85
CA LEU A 139 -14.31 -4.19 -7.45
C LEU A 139 -14.70 -5.60 -7.01
N SER A 140 -13.87 -6.22 -6.17
CA SER A 140 -14.17 -7.52 -5.56
C SER A 140 -15.34 -7.45 -4.57
N GLY A 141 -15.53 -6.30 -3.93
CA GLY A 141 -16.44 -6.15 -2.81
C GLY A 141 -15.90 -6.70 -1.49
N GLU A 142 -14.62 -7.05 -1.45
CA GLU A 142 -13.94 -7.58 -0.26
C GLU A 142 -13.22 -6.46 0.50
N TYR A 143 -13.30 -6.51 1.83
CA TYR A 143 -12.68 -5.52 2.70
C TYR A 143 -11.86 -6.20 3.79
N THR A 144 -10.66 -5.67 4.05
CA THR A 144 -9.83 -6.10 5.18
C THR A 144 -9.46 -4.90 6.06
N GLU A 145 -9.20 -5.15 7.34
CA GLU A 145 -8.59 -4.14 8.22
C GLU A 145 -7.26 -3.65 7.66
N SER A 146 -6.46 -4.56 7.12
CA SER A 146 -5.15 -4.24 6.57
C SER A 146 -5.25 -3.20 5.46
N CYS A 147 -6.21 -3.31 4.55
CA CYS A 147 -6.44 -2.31 3.50
C CYS A 147 -6.73 -0.93 4.08
N GLN A 148 -7.59 -0.84 5.12
CA GLN A 148 -7.89 0.42 5.79
C GLN A 148 -6.65 1.00 6.48
N TYR A 149 -5.84 0.16 7.14
CA TYR A 149 -4.59 0.59 7.79
C TYR A 149 -3.58 1.10 6.75
N TYR A 150 -3.41 0.41 5.63
CA TYR A 150 -2.57 0.89 4.52
C TYR A 150 -3.04 2.26 4.01
N ALA A 151 -4.35 2.48 3.87
CA ALA A 151 -4.89 3.75 3.38
C ALA A 151 -4.45 4.93 4.26
N PHE A 152 -4.52 4.81 5.58
CA PHE A 152 -4.09 5.86 6.50
C PHE A 152 -2.56 5.95 6.64
N HIS A 153 -1.87 4.81 6.77
CA HIS A 153 -0.42 4.78 6.91
C HIS A 153 0.30 5.42 5.71
N THR A 154 -0.20 5.20 4.50
CA THR A 154 0.40 5.73 3.27
C THR A 154 -0.03 7.17 2.94
N GLY A 155 -0.99 7.72 3.69
CA GLY A 155 -1.56 9.04 3.42
C GLY A 155 -2.56 9.07 2.26
N THR A 156 -3.00 7.91 1.76
CA THR A 156 -4.10 7.82 0.80
C THR A 156 -5.41 8.28 1.42
N ALA A 157 -5.64 7.93 2.69
CA ALA A 157 -6.68 8.48 3.54
C ALA A 157 -6.07 9.29 4.68
N THR A 158 -6.82 10.28 5.17
CA THR A 158 -6.48 11.04 6.37
C THR A 158 -7.71 11.18 7.27
N PRO A 159 -7.54 11.43 8.58
CA PRO A 159 -8.68 11.68 9.48
C PRO A 159 -9.57 12.85 9.02
N ALA A 160 -9.00 13.84 8.33
CA ALA A 160 -9.75 14.97 7.80
C ALA A 160 -10.62 14.60 6.59
N LEU A 161 -10.11 13.73 5.69
CA LEU A 161 -10.82 13.28 4.50
C LEU A 161 -11.85 12.19 4.81
N TYR A 162 -11.56 11.31 5.77
CA TYR A 162 -12.36 10.14 6.11
C TYR A 162 -12.59 10.04 7.63
N PRO A 163 -13.25 11.03 8.27
CA PRO A 163 -13.38 11.08 9.72
C PRO A 163 -14.17 9.90 10.29
N GLU A 164 -15.20 9.44 9.59
CA GLU A 164 -16.00 8.30 10.06
C GLU A 164 -15.20 6.99 10.02
N LEU A 165 -14.47 6.73 8.92
CA LEU A 165 -13.60 5.56 8.83
C LEU A 165 -12.49 5.62 9.88
N TRP A 166 -11.90 6.79 10.12
CA TRP A 166 -10.92 6.98 11.18
C TRP A 166 -11.49 6.60 12.56
N GLN A 167 -12.70 7.04 12.89
CA GLN A 167 -13.35 6.65 14.15
C GLN A 167 -13.59 5.14 14.24
N ARG A 168 -13.97 4.48 13.14
CA ARG A 168 -14.10 3.01 13.10
C ARG A 168 -12.77 2.32 13.38
N LEU A 169 -11.67 2.78 12.76
CA LEU A 169 -10.34 2.21 13.00
C LEU A 169 -9.89 2.35 14.45
N VAL A 170 -10.15 3.51 15.06
CA VAL A 170 -9.69 3.79 16.43
C VAL A 170 -10.53 3.02 17.47
N HIS A 171 -11.85 2.97 17.30
CA HIS A 171 -12.74 2.46 18.33
C HIS A 171 -13.28 1.06 18.11
N ASP A 172 -13.38 0.62 16.85
CA ASP A 172 -14.04 -0.64 16.51
C ASP A 172 -13.09 -1.72 16.04
N PHE A 173 -11.94 -1.35 15.48
CA PHE A 173 -10.94 -2.28 14.95
C PHE A 173 -9.85 -2.61 15.99
N GLY A 174 -9.10 -3.69 15.70
CA GLY A 174 -7.96 -4.14 16.51
C GLY A 174 -8.30 -5.30 17.43
N ARG A 175 -7.58 -5.38 18.55
CA ARG A 175 -7.52 -6.57 19.41
C ARG A 175 -8.90 -7.14 19.81
N ASP A 176 -9.79 -6.28 20.26
CA ASP A 176 -11.07 -6.72 20.86
C ASP A 176 -12.16 -6.95 19.82
N ARG A 177 -11.89 -6.67 18.55
CA ARG A 177 -12.88 -6.80 17.49
C ARG A 177 -13.36 -8.25 17.30
N ARG A 178 -12.52 -9.25 17.58
CA ARG A 178 -12.91 -10.67 17.51
C ARG A 178 -14.00 -11.01 18.54
N GLU A 179 -14.04 -10.29 19.64
CA GLU A 179 -15.06 -10.44 20.71
C GLU A 179 -16.30 -9.61 20.39
N THR A 180 -16.11 -8.35 19.98
CA THR A 180 -17.21 -7.43 19.67
C THR A 180 -17.95 -7.73 18.38
N LYS A 181 -17.29 -8.45 17.44
CA LYS A 181 -17.78 -8.82 16.10
C LYS A 181 -18.29 -7.66 15.25
N LYS A 182 -17.86 -6.43 15.55
CA LYS A 182 -18.22 -5.28 14.72
C LYS A 182 -17.67 -5.42 13.32
N TRP A 183 -18.44 -4.97 12.33
CA TRP A 183 -18.07 -4.96 10.90
C TRP A 183 -17.70 -6.36 10.38
N GLU A 184 -18.60 -7.33 10.51
CA GLU A 184 -18.38 -8.73 10.10
C GLU A 184 -18.03 -8.89 8.61
N ASN A 185 -18.40 -7.92 7.77
CA ASN A 185 -18.05 -7.85 6.36
C ASN A 185 -16.60 -7.38 6.10
N VAL A 186 -15.85 -7.02 7.13
CA VAL A 186 -14.43 -6.62 7.02
C VAL A 186 -13.56 -7.70 7.66
N HIS A 187 -12.67 -8.32 6.91
CA HIS A 187 -11.78 -9.37 7.42
C HIS A 187 -10.74 -8.82 8.40
N TYR A 188 -10.43 -9.62 9.41
CA TYR A 188 -9.46 -9.23 10.45
C TYR A 188 -8.03 -9.13 9.92
N ALA A 189 -7.28 -8.15 10.41
CA ALA A 189 -5.83 -8.13 10.27
C ALA A 189 -5.16 -9.15 11.20
N ASN A 190 -3.91 -9.48 10.87
CA ASN A 190 -3.04 -10.25 11.76
C ASN A 190 -2.24 -9.32 12.68
N ALA A 191 -1.67 -9.92 13.73
CA ALA A 191 -0.90 -9.19 14.75
C ALA A 191 0.43 -8.60 14.26
N PHE A 192 0.96 -9.03 13.12
CA PHE A 192 2.29 -8.60 12.66
C PHE A 192 2.26 -7.24 11.94
N ILE A 193 2.00 -7.23 10.63
CA ILE A 193 2.00 -5.98 9.86
C ILE A 193 0.80 -5.10 10.22
N GLY A 194 -0.39 -5.68 10.42
CA GLY A 194 -1.57 -4.93 10.79
C GLY A 194 -1.40 -4.11 12.07
N ASN A 195 -0.72 -4.65 13.07
CA ASN A 195 -0.41 -3.89 14.29
C ASN A 195 0.59 -2.76 14.04
N TYR A 196 1.60 -3.00 13.20
CA TYR A 196 2.56 -1.95 12.83
C TYR A 196 1.88 -0.78 12.12
N LEU A 197 1.03 -1.08 11.15
CA LEU A 197 0.32 -0.06 10.36
C LEU A 197 -0.70 0.74 11.19
N ARG A 198 -1.18 0.16 12.30
CA ARG A 198 -2.16 0.79 13.19
C ARG A 198 -1.52 1.74 14.20
N MET A 199 -0.25 1.54 14.55
CA MET A 199 0.49 2.40 15.52
C MET A 199 0.79 3.78 14.95
#